data_5148c7afbcd56a03c3df3fd0be2c669b
#
_entry.id   5148c7afbcd56a03c3df3fd0be2c669b
#
_cell.length_a   1.000
_cell.length_b   1.000
_cell.length_c   1.000
_cell.angle_alpha   90.00
_cell.angle_beta   90.00
_cell.angle_gamma   90.00
#
_symmetry.space_group_name_H-M   'P 1'
#
loop_
_entity.id
_entity.type
_entity.pdbx_description
1 polymer ?
#
loop_
_entity_poly.entity_id
_entity_poly.type
_entity_poly.pdbx_seq_one_letter_code
_entity_poly.pdbx_strand_id
1 'polypeptide(L)'
;MSLRKAFEGDLIPPSSERPYVGNAFGWANVLVTAGDVQTKPLSWLARQVRRAINEQGTRAQHEAYYAAVRDSGMGLPILVLGDGGMAQIGFSNWDKAGLFQLDFAPARKVAKNGVPCRPSYVQENHGPVKPADGFFVLGKDDKGNYWTSACKVKGQWAKFQEQLEKDFKEGV
;
A
#
# COMPACT_ATOMS: atom_id res chain seq x y z
N MET A 1 -5.30 3.24 -1.57
CA MET A 1 -5.32 4.65 -1.99
C MET A 1 -5.88 5.54 -0.88
N SER A 2 -5.57 6.85 -0.86
CA SER A 2 -6.10 7.77 0.14
C SER A 2 -7.50 8.24 -0.21
N LEU A 3 -8.43 8.19 0.75
CA LEU A 3 -9.81 8.67 0.62
C LEU A 3 -9.95 10.15 0.96
N ARG A 4 -8.90 10.77 1.49
CA ARG A 4 -8.97 12.14 2.02
C ARG A 4 -9.61 13.10 1.03
N LYS A 5 -9.15 13.10 -0.23
CA LYS A 5 -9.65 14.00 -1.27
C LYS A 5 -11.13 13.80 -1.60
N ALA A 6 -11.62 12.55 -1.49
CA ALA A 6 -13.02 12.22 -1.80
C ALA A 6 -14.02 12.68 -0.72
N PHE A 7 -13.55 12.83 0.52
CA PHE A 7 -14.40 13.12 1.68
C PHE A 7 -13.99 14.39 2.43
N GLU A 8 -13.04 15.17 1.89
CA GLU A 8 -12.59 16.42 2.51
C GLU A 8 -13.72 17.46 2.54
N GLY A 9 -13.86 18.15 3.67
CA GLY A 9 -14.91 19.15 3.88
C GLY A 9 -16.25 18.60 4.36
N ASP A 10 -16.41 17.27 4.39
CA ASP A 10 -17.62 16.61 4.90
C ASP A 10 -17.26 15.65 6.05
N LEU A 11 -16.84 14.41 5.72
CA LEU A 11 -16.47 13.42 6.73
C LEU A 11 -15.04 13.59 7.24
N ILE A 12 -14.18 14.22 6.45
CA ILE A 12 -12.78 14.49 6.79
C ILE A 12 -12.57 15.99 6.81
N PRO A 13 -12.12 16.58 7.94
CA PRO A 13 -11.84 18.00 7.99
C PRO A 13 -10.73 18.41 7.02
N PRO A 14 -10.76 19.63 6.46
CA PRO A 14 -9.68 20.15 5.65
C PRO A 14 -8.33 20.04 6.35
N SER A 15 -7.28 19.71 5.58
CA SER A 15 -5.94 19.49 6.16
C SER A 15 -5.33 20.72 6.79
N SER A 16 -5.79 21.91 6.38
CA SER A 16 -5.40 23.21 6.96
C SER A 16 -5.97 23.47 8.34
N GLU A 17 -7.04 22.79 8.74
CA GLU A 17 -7.69 23.05 10.00
C GLU A 17 -7.16 22.15 11.13
N ARG A 18 -7.09 20.86 10.87
CA ARG A 18 -6.62 19.89 11.88
C ARG A 18 -6.22 18.56 11.24
N PRO A 19 -5.29 17.81 11.89
CA PRO A 19 -4.94 16.48 11.42
C PRO A 19 -6.12 15.52 11.60
N TYR A 20 -6.34 14.68 10.60
CA TYR A 20 -7.31 13.59 10.66
C TYR A 20 -6.59 12.29 11.06
N VAL A 21 -6.94 11.75 12.22
CA VAL A 21 -6.36 10.52 12.79
C VAL A 21 -7.18 9.26 12.55
N GLY A 22 -8.29 9.37 11.83
CA GLY A 22 -9.12 8.23 11.46
C GLY A 22 -8.57 7.47 10.23
N ASN A 23 -9.16 6.30 9.98
CA ASN A 23 -8.87 5.52 8.80
C ASN A 23 -9.49 6.17 7.55
N ALA A 24 -8.65 6.63 6.63
CA ALA A 24 -9.06 7.28 5.39
C ALA A 24 -8.33 6.68 4.18
N PHE A 25 -8.32 5.36 4.07
CA PHE A 25 -7.80 4.67 2.90
C PHE A 25 -8.81 3.65 2.36
N GLY A 26 -8.70 3.34 1.08
CA GLY A 26 -9.50 2.33 0.40
C GLY A 26 -8.65 1.54 -0.58
N TRP A 27 -9.22 0.49 -1.09
CA TRP A 27 -8.61 -0.36 -2.10
C TRP A 27 -8.92 0.17 -3.51
N ALA A 28 -7.97 -0.02 -4.42
CA ALA A 28 -8.19 0.09 -5.85
C ALA A 28 -7.91 -1.29 -6.45
N ASN A 29 -8.86 -1.80 -7.22
CA ASN A 29 -8.77 -3.14 -7.79
C ASN A 29 -8.41 -3.05 -9.27
N VAL A 30 -7.42 -3.84 -9.68
CA VAL A 30 -6.99 -3.96 -11.08
C VAL A 30 -7.19 -5.41 -11.48
N LEU A 31 -8.04 -5.64 -12.47
CA LEU A 31 -8.27 -6.97 -13.04
C LEU A 31 -7.50 -7.07 -14.34
N VAL A 32 -6.57 -8.02 -14.40
CA VAL A 32 -5.74 -8.30 -15.56
C VAL A 32 -5.58 -9.80 -15.73
N THR A 33 -5.33 -10.26 -16.93
CA THR A 33 -5.06 -11.69 -17.16
C THR A 33 -3.61 -12.01 -16.80
N ALA A 34 -3.33 -13.27 -16.46
CA ALA A 34 -1.96 -13.75 -16.26
C ALA A 34 -1.11 -13.55 -17.53
N GLY A 35 -1.72 -13.73 -18.71
CA GLY A 35 -1.06 -13.48 -20.00
C GLY A 35 -0.67 -12.01 -20.18
N ASP A 36 -1.51 -11.07 -19.79
CA ASP A 36 -1.16 -9.64 -19.84
C ASP A 36 0.01 -9.30 -18.91
N VAL A 37 0.02 -9.86 -17.71
CA VAL A 37 1.13 -9.65 -16.76
C VAL A 37 2.45 -10.17 -17.30
N GLN A 38 2.43 -11.30 -18.02
CA GLN A 38 3.62 -11.91 -18.58
C GLN A 38 4.12 -11.25 -19.87
N THR A 39 3.22 -10.68 -20.67
CA THR A 39 3.55 -10.21 -22.03
C THR A 39 3.57 -8.71 -22.20
N LYS A 40 2.87 -7.96 -21.34
CA LYS A 40 2.82 -6.50 -21.43
C LYS A 40 3.97 -5.86 -20.65
N PRO A 41 4.49 -4.72 -21.11
CA PRO A 41 5.54 -4.04 -20.39
C PRO A 41 5.06 -3.52 -19.02
N LEU A 42 5.96 -3.38 -18.05
CA LEU A 42 5.68 -2.86 -16.71
C LEU A 42 4.94 -1.51 -16.75
N SER A 43 5.28 -0.65 -17.71
CA SER A 43 4.61 0.65 -17.90
C SER A 43 3.12 0.52 -18.23
N TRP A 44 2.72 -0.55 -18.89
CA TRP A 44 1.31 -0.84 -19.14
C TRP A 44 0.59 -1.17 -17.83
N LEU A 45 1.17 -2.06 -17.02
CA LEU A 45 0.61 -2.43 -15.72
C LEU A 45 0.52 -1.23 -14.78
N ALA A 46 1.57 -0.40 -14.74
CA ALA A 46 1.56 0.83 -13.96
C ALA A 46 0.43 1.79 -14.38
N ARG A 47 0.13 1.86 -15.67
CA ARG A 47 -1.02 2.65 -16.18
C ARG A 47 -2.36 2.06 -15.73
N GLN A 48 -2.52 0.72 -15.70
CA GLN A 48 -3.75 0.12 -15.18
C GLN A 48 -3.96 0.46 -13.70
N VAL A 49 -2.90 0.39 -12.89
CA VAL A 49 -2.96 0.79 -11.48
C VAL A 49 -3.33 2.28 -11.33
N ARG A 50 -2.69 3.16 -12.11
CA ARG A 50 -3.00 4.60 -12.06
C ARG A 50 -4.44 4.89 -12.48
N ARG A 51 -4.92 4.23 -13.53
CA ARG A 51 -6.29 4.33 -14.01
C ARG A 51 -7.27 3.89 -12.92
N ALA A 52 -7.07 2.72 -12.32
CA ALA A 52 -7.90 2.22 -11.24
C ALA A 52 -7.97 3.20 -10.05
N ILE A 53 -6.82 3.78 -9.64
CA ILE A 53 -6.78 4.78 -8.57
C ILE A 53 -7.61 6.02 -8.93
N ASN A 54 -7.55 6.49 -10.17
CA ASN A 54 -8.30 7.68 -10.61
C ASN A 54 -9.79 7.41 -10.70
N GLU A 55 -10.19 6.29 -11.31
CA GLU A 55 -11.59 5.93 -11.54
C GLU A 55 -12.29 5.51 -10.25
N GLN A 56 -11.62 4.70 -9.41
CA GLN A 56 -12.19 4.18 -8.18
C GLN A 56 -11.97 5.11 -6.97
N GLY A 57 -11.18 6.17 -7.11
CA GLY A 57 -10.89 7.14 -6.05
C GLY A 57 -11.98 8.19 -5.84
N THR A 58 -13.13 8.07 -6.47
CA THR A 58 -14.24 9.00 -6.33
C THR A 58 -15.12 8.66 -5.12
N ARG A 59 -15.80 9.67 -4.57
CA ARG A 59 -16.74 9.48 -3.45
C ARG A 59 -17.81 8.45 -3.77
N ALA A 60 -18.43 8.55 -4.93
CA ALA A 60 -19.50 7.64 -5.35
C ALA A 60 -19.02 6.18 -5.42
N GLN A 61 -17.81 5.93 -5.93
CA GLN A 61 -17.24 4.59 -5.98
C GLN A 61 -16.95 4.03 -4.58
N HIS A 62 -16.50 4.87 -3.65
CA HIS A 62 -16.27 4.43 -2.28
C HIS A 62 -17.55 4.16 -1.52
N GLU A 63 -18.56 5.01 -1.67
CA GLU A 63 -19.89 4.78 -1.07
C GLU A 63 -20.50 3.47 -1.57
N ALA A 64 -20.42 3.20 -2.88
CA ALA A 64 -20.87 1.94 -3.46
C ALA A 64 -20.08 0.74 -2.95
N TYR A 65 -18.74 0.86 -2.88
CA TYR A 65 -17.86 -0.20 -2.36
C TYR A 65 -18.21 -0.55 -0.91
N TYR A 66 -18.30 0.44 -0.03
CA TYR A 66 -18.61 0.20 1.38
C TYR A 66 -20.04 -0.25 1.61
N ALA A 67 -20.99 0.14 0.76
CA ALA A 67 -22.34 -0.43 0.78
C ALA A 67 -22.28 -1.94 0.47
N ALA A 68 -21.58 -2.35 -0.57
CA ALA A 68 -21.40 -3.75 -0.91
C ALA A 68 -20.67 -4.55 0.18
N VAL A 69 -19.66 -3.98 0.82
CA VAL A 69 -18.96 -4.60 1.97
C VAL A 69 -19.93 -4.83 3.13
N ARG A 70 -20.72 -3.83 3.49
CA ARG A 70 -21.73 -3.93 4.54
C ARG A 70 -22.78 -5.01 4.22
N ASP A 71 -23.27 -5.03 2.99
CA ASP A 71 -24.35 -5.91 2.56
C ASP A 71 -23.85 -7.36 2.36
N SER A 72 -22.54 -7.58 2.21
CA SER A 72 -21.96 -8.94 2.13
C SER A 72 -22.04 -9.73 3.43
N GLY A 73 -22.27 -9.08 4.56
CA GLY A 73 -22.33 -9.72 5.89
C GLY A 73 -21.00 -10.29 6.39
N MET A 74 -19.91 -10.16 5.61
CA MET A 74 -18.60 -10.78 5.96
C MET A 74 -17.83 -10.01 7.03
N GLY A 75 -18.24 -8.80 7.38
CA GLY A 75 -17.57 -7.98 8.40
C GLY A 75 -16.11 -7.58 8.08
N LEU A 76 -15.63 -7.93 6.90
CA LEU A 76 -14.27 -7.61 6.44
C LEU A 76 -14.33 -6.47 5.43
N PRO A 77 -13.42 -5.47 5.54
CA PRO A 77 -13.39 -4.31 4.64
C PRO A 77 -12.78 -4.64 3.26
N ILE A 78 -12.78 -5.90 2.86
CA ILE A 78 -12.18 -6.36 1.61
C ILE A 78 -13.23 -7.14 0.84
N LEU A 79 -13.61 -6.64 -0.33
CA LEU A 79 -14.36 -7.41 -1.30
C LEU A 79 -13.38 -8.20 -2.16
N VAL A 80 -13.53 -9.50 -2.19
CA VAL A 80 -12.89 -10.35 -3.19
C VAL A 80 -13.70 -10.22 -4.48
N LEU A 81 -13.14 -9.49 -5.44
CA LEU A 81 -13.76 -9.32 -6.75
C LEU A 81 -13.21 -10.41 -7.67
N GLY A 82 -14.09 -11.26 -8.20
CA GLY A 82 -13.74 -12.33 -9.10
C GLY A 82 -14.20 -13.70 -8.60
N ASP A 83 -13.68 -14.75 -9.22
CA ASP A 83 -13.97 -16.13 -8.83
C ASP A 83 -12.85 -16.72 -7.94
N GLY A 84 -13.13 -17.89 -7.36
CA GLY A 84 -12.19 -18.57 -6.46
C GLY A 84 -10.90 -19.06 -7.11
N GLY A 85 -10.78 -18.99 -8.42
CA GLY A 85 -9.57 -19.36 -9.19
C GLY A 85 -8.63 -18.18 -9.44
N MET A 86 -9.03 -16.95 -9.10
CA MET A 86 -8.21 -15.77 -9.31
C MET A 86 -7.09 -15.66 -8.28
N ALA A 87 -5.86 -15.44 -8.77
CA ALA A 87 -4.76 -15.03 -7.91
C ALA A 87 -4.91 -13.56 -7.52
N GLN A 88 -4.75 -13.26 -6.24
CA GLN A 88 -4.81 -11.90 -5.71
C GLN A 88 -3.46 -11.51 -5.11
N ILE A 89 -2.95 -10.35 -5.52
CA ILE A 89 -1.75 -9.75 -4.95
C ILE A 89 -2.11 -8.37 -4.40
N GLY A 90 -1.88 -8.16 -3.10
CA GLY A 90 -2.15 -6.90 -2.42
C GLY A 90 -0.91 -6.00 -2.38
N PHE A 91 -1.08 -4.72 -2.67
CA PHE A 91 -0.03 -3.70 -2.48
C PHE A 91 -0.54 -2.61 -1.54
N SER A 92 0.16 -2.40 -0.42
CA SER A 92 -0.10 -1.31 0.52
C SER A 92 1.05 -0.31 0.47
N ASN A 93 0.79 0.89 -0.04
CA ASN A 93 1.83 1.91 -0.17
C ASN A 93 1.71 2.95 0.95
N TRP A 94 2.71 2.99 1.83
CA TRP A 94 2.83 3.89 2.98
C TRP A 94 3.87 5.00 2.75
N ASP A 95 4.41 5.13 1.54
CA ASP A 95 5.41 6.15 1.22
C ASP A 95 4.99 7.56 1.65
N LYS A 96 3.70 7.91 1.43
CA LYS A 96 3.14 9.19 1.85
C LYS A 96 3.00 9.39 3.36
N ALA A 97 3.18 8.34 4.16
CA ALA A 97 3.20 8.47 5.62
C ALA A 97 4.52 9.05 6.13
N GLY A 98 5.55 9.11 5.29
CA GLY A 98 6.82 9.73 5.62
C GLY A 98 7.53 9.06 6.80
N LEU A 99 7.45 7.73 6.92
CA LEU A 99 7.92 7.01 8.10
C LEU A 99 9.43 7.22 8.36
N PHE A 100 10.25 7.29 7.31
CA PHE A 100 11.69 7.56 7.43
C PHE A 100 12.01 9.02 7.74
N GLN A 101 11.06 9.94 7.57
CA GLN A 101 11.20 11.36 7.83
C GLN A 101 10.74 11.77 9.24
N LEU A 102 10.14 10.84 10.00
CA LEU A 102 9.73 11.11 11.38
C LEU A 102 10.93 11.48 12.24
N ASP A 103 10.79 12.53 13.05
CA ASP A 103 11.83 12.97 13.97
C ASP A 103 11.47 12.60 15.42
N PHE A 104 12.25 11.70 16.00
CA PHE A 104 12.14 11.26 17.38
C PHE A 104 13.07 12.04 18.35
N ALA A 105 13.74 13.09 17.88
CA ALA A 105 14.60 13.91 18.74
C ALA A 105 13.88 14.43 20.00
N PRO A 106 12.59 14.87 19.94
CA PRO A 106 11.85 15.30 21.13
C PRO A 106 11.65 14.21 22.19
N ALA A 107 11.67 12.94 21.79
CA ALA A 107 11.50 11.79 22.71
C ALA A 107 12.81 11.27 23.30
N ARG A 108 13.95 11.87 22.95
CA ARG A 108 15.25 11.45 23.51
C ARG A 108 15.40 11.88 24.96
N LYS A 109 15.94 10.99 25.79
CA LYS A 109 16.28 11.27 27.19
C LYS A 109 17.36 12.37 27.32
N VAL A 110 18.28 12.44 26.37
CA VAL A 110 19.33 13.48 26.27
C VAL A 110 19.18 14.17 24.92
N ALA A 111 18.74 15.41 24.94
CA ALA A 111 18.60 16.22 23.74
C ALA A 111 19.98 16.55 23.14
N LYS A 112 20.14 16.25 21.86
CA LYS A 112 21.23 16.81 21.05
C LYS A 112 20.63 17.92 20.21
N ASN A 113 20.80 19.17 20.64
CA ASN A 113 20.19 20.32 19.99
C ASN A 113 20.43 20.33 18.48
N GLY A 114 19.35 20.44 17.72
CA GLY A 114 19.37 20.59 16.27
C GLY A 114 19.69 19.33 15.46
N VAL A 115 19.88 18.16 16.09
CA VAL A 115 20.16 16.91 15.38
C VAL A 115 18.91 16.04 15.31
N PRO A 116 18.28 15.85 14.14
CA PRO A 116 17.13 14.97 13.97
C PRO A 116 17.45 13.53 14.38
N CYS A 117 16.45 12.82 14.91
CA CYS A 117 16.54 11.40 15.22
C CYS A 117 15.56 10.63 14.32
N ARG A 118 16.03 10.27 13.15
CA ARG A 118 15.21 9.57 12.15
C ARG A 118 15.35 8.06 12.24
N PRO A 119 14.32 7.30 11.87
CA PRO A 119 14.40 5.86 11.76
C PRO A 119 15.44 5.44 10.73
N SER A 120 16.34 4.53 11.09
CA SER A 120 17.22 3.84 10.16
C SER A 120 16.60 2.56 9.61
N TYR A 121 15.51 2.12 10.22
CA TYR A 121 14.79 0.90 9.88
C TYR A 121 13.31 1.07 10.22
N VAL A 122 12.44 0.60 9.33
CA VAL A 122 10.99 0.55 9.52
C VAL A 122 10.50 -0.83 9.17
N GLN A 123 9.66 -1.39 10.02
CA GLN A 123 9.04 -2.70 9.82
C GLN A 123 7.57 -2.61 10.19
N GLU A 124 6.72 -3.25 9.41
CA GLU A 124 5.34 -3.47 9.80
C GLU A 124 5.20 -4.80 10.57
N ASN A 125 4.14 -4.88 11.36
CA ASN A 125 3.71 -6.10 12.03
C ASN A 125 2.26 -6.40 11.63
N HIS A 126 2.05 -7.51 10.96
CA HIS A 126 0.73 -7.91 10.45
C HIS A 126 -0.23 -8.41 11.53
N GLY A 127 0.20 -8.54 12.76
CA GLY A 127 -0.59 -9.20 13.80
C GLY A 127 -0.89 -10.67 13.48
N PRO A 128 -2.01 -11.21 13.97
CA PRO A 128 -2.34 -12.63 13.80
C PRO A 128 -2.83 -12.98 12.39
N VAL A 129 -3.35 -12.00 11.64
CA VAL A 129 -3.86 -12.21 10.27
C VAL A 129 -2.78 -11.83 9.27
N LYS A 130 -2.24 -12.84 8.58
CA LYS A 130 -1.24 -12.63 7.53
C LYS A 130 -1.93 -12.61 6.17
N PRO A 131 -1.80 -11.54 5.38
CA PRO A 131 -2.25 -11.57 3.99
C PRO A 131 -1.45 -12.64 3.23
N ALA A 132 -2.13 -13.44 2.41
CA ALA A 132 -1.53 -14.59 1.74
C ALA A 132 -0.43 -14.19 0.75
N ASP A 133 -0.65 -13.15 -0.04
CA ASP A 133 0.32 -12.56 -0.96
C ASP A 133 0.17 -11.04 -0.93
N GLY A 134 1.14 -10.36 -0.34
CA GLY A 134 1.06 -8.91 -0.18
C GLY A 134 2.42 -8.25 -0.05
N PHE A 135 2.50 -7.04 -0.58
CA PHE A 135 3.67 -6.17 -0.51
C PHE A 135 3.31 -4.86 0.18
N PHE A 136 4.20 -4.41 1.06
CA PHE A 136 4.12 -3.13 1.74
C PHE A 136 5.29 -2.27 1.29
N VAL A 137 5.00 -1.13 0.69
CA VAL A 137 6.00 -0.12 0.39
C VAL A 137 6.07 0.82 1.59
N LEU A 138 7.11 0.68 2.40
CA LEU A 138 7.25 1.40 3.68
C LEU A 138 7.72 2.83 3.50
N GLY A 139 8.32 3.13 2.38
CA GLY A 139 8.80 4.46 2.03
C GLY A 139 10.24 4.47 1.55
N LYS A 140 10.79 5.67 1.45
CA LYS A 140 12.12 5.94 0.93
C LYS A 140 13.03 6.44 2.04
N ASP A 141 14.20 5.83 2.18
CA ASP A 141 15.22 6.27 3.14
C ASP A 141 15.98 7.51 2.66
N ASP A 142 16.86 8.06 3.51
CA ASP A 142 17.68 9.24 3.19
C ASP A 142 18.70 8.99 2.06
N LYS A 143 18.98 7.73 1.72
CA LYS A 143 19.86 7.34 0.60
C LYS A 143 19.11 7.17 -0.71
N GLY A 144 17.79 7.29 -0.68
CA GLY A 144 16.94 7.13 -1.84
C GLY A 144 16.47 5.70 -2.13
N ASN A 145 16.75 4.74 -1.24
CA ASN A 145 16.31 3.36 -1.41
C ASN A 145 14.85 3.19 -0.95
N TYR A 146 14.05 2.51 -1.75
CA TYR A 146 12.73 2.08 -1.31
C TYR A 146 12.83 0.83 -0.45
N TRP A 147 12.16 0.90 0.69
CA TRP A 147 12.00 -0.24 1.59
C TRP A 147 10.66 -0.90 1.35
N THR A 148 10.71 -2.19 1.09
CA THR A 148 9.52 -3.02 0.91
C THR A 148 9.59 -4.22 1.83
N SER A 149 8.43 -4.63 2.31
CA SER A 149 8.23 -5.87 3.03
C SER A 149 7.13 -6.67 2.35
N ALA A 150 7.15 -7.98 2.49
CA ALA A 150 6.15 -8.82 1.86
C ALA A 150 5.84 -10.06 2.69
N CYS A 151 4.60 -10.54 2.56
CA CYS A 151 4.20 -11.87 2.96
C CYS A 151 4.09 -12.75 1.73
N LYS A 152 4.71 -13.92 1.77
CA LYS A 152 4.65 -14.93 0.72
C LYS A 152 4.26 -16.28 1.32
N VAL A 153 3.58 -17.09 0.54
CA VAL A 153 3.30 -18.48 0.92
C VAL A 153 4.61 -19.20 1.20
N LYS A 154 4.60 -20.06 2.23
CA LYS A 154 5.79 -20.82 2.64
C LYS A 154 6.44 -21.54 1.45
N GLY A 155 7.75 -21.39 1.30
CA GLY A 155 8.54 -21.98 0.22
C GLY A 155 8.64 -21.15 -1.06
N GLN A 156 7.93 -20.03 -1.17
CA GLN A 156 8.00 -19.17 -2.35
C GLN A 156 9.09 -18.08 -2.27
N TRP A 157 9.63 -17.80 -1.08
CA TRP A 157 10.66 -16.77 -0.92
C TRP A 157 11.92 -17.06 -1.73
N ALA A 158 12.41 -18.30 -1.71
CA ALA A 158 13.62 -18.66 -2.45
C ALA A 158 13.44 -18.43 -3.97
N LYS A 159 12.29 -18.86 -4.52
CA LYS A 159 11.97 -18.63 -5.94
C LYS A 159 11.85 -17.15 -6.29
N PHE A 160 11.27 -16.35 -5.38
CA PHE A 160 11.13 -14.91 -5.58
C PHE A 160 12.50 -14.22 -5.56
N GLN A 161 13.40 -14.59 -4.64
CA GLN A 161 14.75 -14.06 -4.58
C GLN A 161 15.57 -14.44 -5.83
N GLU A 162 15.49 -15.71 -6.26
CA GLU A 162 16.15 -16.17 -7.49
C GLU A 162 15.70 -15.36 -8.71
N GLN A 163 14.39 -15.10 -8.82
CA GLN A 163 13.86 -14.31 -9.93
C GLN A 163 14.34 -12.85 -9.85
N LEU A 164 14.32 -12.23 -8.67
CA LEU A 164 14.84 -10.87 -8.50
C LEU A 164 16.32 -10.76 -8.88
N GLU A 165 17.14 -11.72 -8.49
CA GLU A 165 18.57 -11.75 -8.85
C GLU A 165 18.77 -11.89 -10.35
N LYS A 166 17.92 -12.68 -11.01
CA LYS A 166 17.94 -12.86 -12.46
C LYS A 166 17.56 -11.57 -13.17
N ASP A 167 16.42 -10.98 -12.80
CA ASP A 167 15.93 -9.73 -13.39
C ASP A 167 16.96 -8.60 -13.22
N PHE A 168 17.61 -8.53 -12.05
CA PHE A 168 18.65 -7.54 -11.78
C PHE A 168 19.89 -7.70 -12.66
N LYS A 169 20.29 -8.94 -12.94
CA LYS A 169 21.41 -9.23 -13.87
C LYS A 169 21.08 -8.94 -15.33
N GLU A 170 19.82 -9.13 -15.70
CA GLU A 170 19.33 -8.89 -17.06
C GLU A 170 18.99 -7.41 -17.32
N GLY A 171 19.04 -6.55 -16.29
CA GLY A 171 18.80 -5.11 -16.39
C GLY A 171 17.31 -4.76 -16.61
N VAL A 172 16.41 -5.60 -16.15
CA VAL A 172 14.95 -5.41 -16.22
C VAL A 172 14.47 -4.52 -15.07
#